data_5a2c51ec4a48d59889e8e7cdce2a31d6
#
_entry.id   5a2c51ec4a48d59889e8e7cdce2a31d6
#
_cell.length_a   1.000
_cell.length_b   1.000
_cell.length_c   1.000
_cell.angle_alpha   90.00
_cell.angle_beta   90.00
_cell.angle_gamma   90.00
#
_symmetry.space_group_name_H-M   'P 1'
#
loop_
_entity.id
_entity.type
_entity.pdbx_description
1 polymer ?
#
loop_
_entity_poly.entity_id
_entity_poly.type
_entity_poly.pdbx_seq_one_letter_code
_entity_poly.pdbx_strand_id
1 'polypeptide(L)'
;MSQTRAPGPTLGEAVLPRYDGQSLFNLPASICETLGVSGSGLGPPLDPTVLPPALRDGAQAVLLLVVDGLGAWQLEAALTAGDAPVLAAFAARARSSAGDVSLRTITSVFPSSTIPALATLGTGRSPAAHGLLGWTVYLEEFGEAAELARWGPAAGRGSYQDARLGGHDPIRFLGVETLHQRLARGGVESAVVCLAAFRGSGLSAMTFQGAEFLGCHAASSILVRVEQRLARRRRDERLYLYAYWDLLDTVSHHDGPLGAEHAAELAALDVALGRWLARHQGRGDLLVLLTADHGHVPSDPARTVRLEGERRLLADLRSPPTGERRLAYLHARSGRRDAVRAYCADRLAAVAEWVEPTEALDRGWLGPGPVSAAARRRVGDGLLVARSDHQLVYPFSPDRAQPPFAGNHGALDPREMLVPLIALRV
;
A
#
# COMPACT_ATOMS: atom_id res chain seq x y z
N MET A 1 16.45 18.81 23.50
CA MET A 1 15.73 19.99 22.99
C MET A 1 14.43 19.48 22.39
N SER A 2 13.29 19.85 22.98
CA SER A 2 11.96 19.44 22.52
C SER A 2 11.72 20.11 21.16
N GLN A 3 11.77 19.34 20.08
CA GLN A 3 11.29 19.81 18.78
C GLN A 3 9.78 19.99 18.90
N THR A 4 9.30 21.21 18.85
CA THR A 4 7.89 21.55 18.73
C THR A 4 7.39 20.97 17.40
N ARG A 5 6.71 19.83 17.50
CA ARG A 5 6.06 19.15 16.37
C ARG A 5 4.97 20.07 15.82
N ALA A 6 5.05 20.40 14.54
CA ALA A 6 3.96 21.11 13.86
C ALA A 6 2.65 20.33 14.02
N PRO A 7 1.50 20.99 14.26
CA PRO A 7 0.22 20.32 14.30
C PRO A 7 -0.01 19.58 12.96
N GLY A 8 -0.48 18.34 13.02
CA GLY A 8 -0.83 17.61 11.82
C GLY A 8 -2.01 18.25 11.08
N PRO A 9 -2.12 18.01 9.77
CA PRO A 9 -3.19 18.60 8.97
C PRO A 9 -4.58 18.19 9.47
N THR A 10 -5.53 19.10 9.34
CA THR A 10 -6.97 18.79 9.42
C THR A 10 -7.40 18.09 8.15
N LEU A 11 -8.62 17.47 8.09
CA LEU A 11 -9.12 16.92 6.82
C LEU A 11 -9.24 17.98 5.70
N GLY A 12 -9.26 19.27 6.03
CA GLY A 12 -9.15 20.36 5.05
C GLY A 12 -7.80 20.40 4.31
N GLU A 13 -6.76 19.79 4.87
CA GLU A 13 -5.42 19.65 4.27
C GLU A 13 -5.18 18.22 3.74
N ALA A 14 -6.21 17.36 3.76
CA ALA A 14 -6.14 15.98 3.30
C ALA A 14 -5.78 15.90 1.81
N VAL A 15 -4.93 14.93 1.47
CA VAL A 15 -4.59 14.62 0.09
C VAL A 15 -5.49 13.48 -0.40
N LEU A 16 -6.36 13.80 -1.36
CA LEU A 16 -7.14 12.79 -2.06
C LEU A 16 -6.29 12.08 -3.12
N PRO A 17 -6.54 10.79 -3.37
CA PRO A 17 -5.84 10.06 -4.43
C PRO A 17 -6.06 10.69 -5.81
N ARG A 18 -4.99 10.81 -6.61
CA ARG A 18 -5.00 11.39 -7.96
C ARG A 18 -5.08 10.30 -9.01
N TYR A 19 -6.21 9.61 -9.09
CA TYR A 19 -6.41 8.44 -9.94
C TYR A 19 -6.35 8.73 -11.46
N ASP A 20 -6.25 9.97 -11.85
CA ASP A 20 -6.23 10.48 -13.23
C ASP A 20 -4.82 10.50 -13.89
N GLY A 21 -3.88 9.72 -13.37
CA GLY A 21 -2.52 9.61 -13.93
C GLY A 21 -1.40 9.89 -12.94
N GLN A 22 -1.71 10.16 -11.67
CA GLN A 22 -0.72 10.52 -10.66
C GLN A 22 -0.86 9.69 -9.37
N SER A 23 -1.20 8.42 -9.50
CA SER A 23 -1.43 7.50 -8.39
C SER A 23 -0.85 6.12 -8.68
N LEU A 24 -0.65 5.32 -7.64
CA LEU A 24 -0.31 3.89 -7.72
C LEU A 24 -1.28 3.11 -8.62
N PHE A 25 -2.55 3.51 -8.64
CA PHE A 25 -3.58 2.92 -9.50
C PHE A 25 -3.23 2.95 -11.00
N ASN A 26 -2.41 3.90 -11.42
CA ASN A 26 -2.05 4.10 -12.82
C ASN A 26 -0.84 3.27 -13.27
N LEU A 27 -0.05 2.74 -12.32
CA LEU A 27 1.13 1.92 -12.60
C LEU A 27 0.83 0.64 -13.41
N PRO A 28 -0.20 -0.17 -13.07
CA PRO A 28 -0.51 -1.38 -13.83
C PRO A 28 -0.80 -1.13 -15.31
N ALA A 29 -1.52 -0.05 -15.63
CA ALA A 29 -1.78 0.33 -17.02
C ALA A 29 -0.50 0.74 -17.74
N SER A 30 0.38 1.52 -17.07
CA SER A 30 1.68 1.91 -17.63
C SER A 30 2.61 0.72 -17.86
N ILE A 31 2.59 -0.28 -16.98
CA ILE A 31 3.36 -1.53 -17.12
C ILE A 31 2.84 -2.31 -18.35
N CYS A 32 1.51 -2.43 -18.48
CA CYS A 32 0.90 -3.08 -19.65
C CYS A 32 1.30 -2.39 -20.94
N GLU A 33 1.19 -1.05 -21.03
CA GLU A 33 1.61 -0.28 -22.20
C GLU A 33 3.09 -0.48 -22.52
N THR A 34 3.97 -0.38 -21.52
CA THR A 34 5.41 -0.56 -21.69
C THR A 34 5.75 -1.93 -22.28
N LEU A 35 5.04 -2.97 -21.84
CA LEU A 35 5.26 -4.35 -22.27
C LEU A 35 4.35 -4.75 -23.46
N GLY A 36 3.68 -3.79 -24.11
CA GLY A 36 2.86 -4.04 -25.29
C GLY A 36 1.65 -4.95 -25.04
N VAL A 37 1.05 -4.86 -23.85
CA VAL A 37 -0.16 -5.61 -23.47
C VAL A 37 -1.34 -4.64 -23.37
N SER A 38 -2.51 -5.07 -23.86
CA SER A 38 -3.71 -4.24 -23.76
C SER A 38 -4.08 -3.91 -22.33
N GLY A 39 -4.21 -2.62 -22.03
CA GLY A 39 -4.74 -2.07 -20.79
C GLY A 39 -6.27 -2.02 -20.71
N SER A 40 -7.00 -2.62 -21.64
CA SER A 40 -8.47 -2.57 -21.67
C SER A 40 -9.09 -2.98 -20.34
N GLY A 41 -9.93 -2.11 -19.79
CA GLY A 41 -10.57 -2.30 -18.49
C GLY A 41 -9.68 -1.99 -17.26
N LEU A 42 -8.44 -1.53 -17.46
CA LEU A 42 -7.65 -0.84 -16.44
C LEU A 42 -8.00 0.65 -16.40
N GLY A 43 -7.52 1.36 -15.37
CA GLY A 43 -7.54 2.82 -15.36
C GLY A 43 -6.60 3.44 -16.40
N PRO A 44 -6.52 4.78 -16.47
CA PRO A 44 -5.55 5.45 -17.31
C PRO A 44 -4.11 5.11 -16.86
N PRO A 45 -3.14 5.13 -17.76
CA PRO A 45 -1.73 5.03 -17.40
C PRO A 45 -1.27 6.27 -16.62
N LEU A 46 -0.05 6.23 -16.11
CA LEU A 46 0.60 7.40 -15.53
C LEU A 46 0.72 8.52 -16.57
N ASP A 47 0.51 9.74 -16.11
CA ASP A 47 0.71 10.94 -16.92
C ASP A 47 2.15 10.95 -17.49
N PRO A 48 2.34 11.37 -18.78
CA PRO A 48 3.66 11.46 -19.38
C PRO A 48 4.64 12.37 -18.64
N THR A 49 4.17 13.32 -17.84
CA THR A 49 5.01 14.15 -16.96
C THR A 49 5.51 13.39 -15.72
N VAL A 50 4.83 12.30 -15.35
CA VAL A 50 5.19 11.41 -14.24
C VAL A 50 6.10 10.30 -14.74
N LEU A 51 5.69 9.60 -15.79
CA LEU A 51 6.47 8.55 -16.45
C LEU A 51 6.68 8.88 -17.93
N PRO A 52 7.76 9.59 -18.28
CA PRO A 52 8.04 10.01 -19.65
C PRO A 52 8.10 8.82 -20.63
N PRO A 53 7.54 8.97 -21.84
CA PRO A 53 7.61 7.93 -22.89
C PRO A 53 9.04 7.47 -23.17
N ALA A 54 10.02 8.37 -23.19
CA ALA A 54 11.42 8.07 -23.44
C ALA A 54 12.01 7.02 -22.48
N LEU A 55 11.48 6.91 -21.25
CA LEU A 55 11.89 5.87 -20.29
C LEU A 55 11.22 4.52 -20.57
N ARG A 56 10.04 4.51 -21.20
CA ARG A 56 9.27 3.30 -21.48
C ARG A 56 9.60 2.66 -22.82
N ASP A 57 9.86 3.51 -23.82
CA ASP A 57 9.96 3.08 -25.23
C ASP A 57 11.13 2.10 -25.44
N GLY A 58 10.81 0.91 -25.97
CA GLY A 58 11.79 -0.15 -26.21
C GLY A 58 12.14 -0.99 -24.97
N ALA A 59 11.54 -0.78 -23.79
CA ALA A 59 11.72 -1.68 -22.65
C ALA A 59 11.11 -3.06 -22.95
N GLN A 60 11.89 -4.10 -22.73
CA GLN A 60 11.46 -5.50 -22.81
C GLN A 60 11.28 -6.12 -21.43
N ALA A 61 11.82 -5.47 -20.42
CA ALA A 61 11.63 -5.86 -19.02
C ALA A 61 11.27 -4.66 -18.17
N VAL A 62 10.42 -4.88 -17.17
CA VAL A 62 10.04 -3.89 -16.15
C VAL A 62 10.29 -4.50 -14.78
N LEU A 63 11.05 -3.82 -13.94
CA LEU A 63 11.15 -4.07 -12.50
C LEU A 63 10.33 -3.01 -11.77
N LEU A 64 9.30 -3.42 -11.05
CA LEU A 64 8.63 -2.59 -10.05
C LEU A 64 9.15 -3.01 -8.66
N LEU A 65 9.93 -2.14 -8.02
CA LEU A 65 10.37 -2.30 -6.63
C LEU A 65 9.46 -1.45 -5.73
N VAL A 66 8.65 -2.11 -4.93
CA VAL A 66 7.79 -1.48 -3.93
C VAL A 66 8.49 -1.56 -2.57
N VAL A 67 8.76 -0.40 -1.98
CA VAL A 67 9.36 -0.26 -0.65
C VAL A 67 8.26 0.14 0.32
N ASP A 68 7.80 -0.83 1.11
CA ASP A 68 6.67 -0.67 2.01
C ASP A 68 6.90 0.48 2.99
N GLY A 69 5.95 1.39 3.06
CA GLY A 69 5.94 2.49 4.01
C GLY A 69 6.89 3.66 3.71
N LEU A 70 7.54 3.72 2.51
CA LEU A 70 8.42 4.83 2.14
C LEU A 70 7.63 6.02 1.60
N GLY A 71 7.18 6.91 2.47
CA GLY A 71 6.57 8.19 2.07
C GLY A 71 7.54 9.15 1.39
N ALA A 72 7.01 10.04 0.54
CA ALA A 72 7.83 11.03 -0.16
C ALA A 72 8.60 11.94 0.82
N TRP A 73 7.98 12.33 1.94
CA TRP A 73 8.62 13.16 2.96
C TRP A 73 9.74 12.44 3.72
N GLN A 74 9.61 11.11 3.93
CA GLN A 74 10.64 10.26 4.54
C GLN A 74 11.85 10.15 3.62
N LEU A 75 11.61 9.94 2.32
CA LEU A 75 12.68 9.97 1.31
C LEU A 75 13.39 11.34 1.30
N GLU A 76 12.65 12.44 1.28
CA GLU A 76 13.23 13.79 1.29
C GLU A 76 14.09 14.02 2.53
N ALA A 77 13.64 13.59 3.70
CA ALA A 77 14.41 13.66 4.94
C ALA A 77 15.72 12.86 4.85
N ALA A 78 15.68 11.63 4.33
CA ALA A 78 16.85 10.78 4.16
C ALA A 78 17.84 11.35 3.13
N LEU A 79 17.35 11.92 2.02
CA LEU A 79 18.21 12.59 1.02
C LEU A 79 18.92 13.81 1.64
N THR A 80 18.22 14.54 2.49
CA THR A 80 18.77 15.72 3.20
C THR A 80 19.79 15.31 4.25
N ALA A 81 19.55 14.21 4.97
CA ALA A 81 20.47 13.68 5.98
C ALA A 81 21.72 13.00 5.37
N GLY A 82 21.66 12.61 4.09
CA GLY A 82 22.74 11.88 3.42
C GLY A 82 22.70 10.37 3.64
N ASP A 83 21.59 9.83 4.15
CA ASP A 83 21.44 8.40 4.48
C ASP A 83 21.25 7.52 3.23
N ALA A 84 20.89 8.12 2.09
CA ALA A 84 20.58 7.42 0.84
C ALA A 84 21.30 8.04 -0.37
N PRO A 85 22.65 7.91 -0.49
CA PRO A 85 23.44 8.59 -1.52
C PRO A 85 23.11 8.14 -2.95
N VAL A 86 22.72 6.89 -3.19
CA VAL A 86 22.31 6.41 -4.52
C VAL A 86 20.99 7.05 -4.95
N LEU A 87 20.00 7.07 -4.05
CA LEU A 87 18.73 7.76 -4.30
C LEU A 87 18.92 9.27 -4.45
N ALA A 88 19.87 9.87 -3.70
CA ALA A 88 20.24 11.28 -3.86
C ALA A 88 20.83 11.57 -5.25
N ALA A 89 21.65 10.66 -5.78
CA ALA A 89 22.18 10.78 -7.14
C ALA A 89 21.06 10.72 -8.19
N PHE A 90 20.04 9.86 -8.02
CA PHE A 90 18.87 9.83 -8.91
C PHE A 90 18.05 11.11 -8.80
N ALA A 91 17.84 11.63 -7.59
CA ALA A 91 17.14 12.89 -7.41
C ALA A 91 17.89 14.05 -8.09
N ALA A 92 19.22 14.08 -8.04
CA ALA A 92 20.04 15.06 -8.76
C ALA A 92 19.92 14.90 -10.29
N ARG A 93 20.00 13.67 -10.81
CA ARG A 93 19.83 13.38 -12.26
C ARG A 93 18.44 13.75 -12.75
N ALA A 94 17.39 13.46 -11.99
CA ALA A 94 16.00 13.81 -12.34
C ALA A 94 15.77 15.32 -12.45
N ARG A 95 16.58 16.13 -11.78
CA ARG A 95 16.57 17.62 -11.91
C ARG A 95 17.40 18.12 -13.09
N SER A 96 18.27 17.31 -13.65
CA SER A 96 19.05 17.62 -14.84
C SER A 96 18.24 17.39 -16.11
N SER A 97 18.67 17.95 -17.24
CA SER A 97 18.02 17.78 -18.54
C SER A 97 18.32 16.43 -19.21
N ALA A 98 18.99 15.50 -18.54
CA ALA A 98 19.47 14.24 -19.15
C ALA A 98 18.32 13.30 -19.58
N GLY A 99 17.16 13.40 -18.94
CA GLY A 99 15.93 12.67 -19.36
C GLY A 99 15.95 11.15 -19.10
N ASP A 100 17.01 10.63 -18.51
CA ASP A 100 17.24 9.21 -18.25
C ASP A 100 16.74 8.73 -16.87
N VAL A 101 16.31 9.67 -16.02
CA VAL A 101 15.71 9.45 -14.70
C VAL A 101 14.54 10.39 -14.51
N SER A 102 13.44 9.89 -13.96
CA SER A 102 12.32 10.68 -13.44
C SER A 102 12.17 10.42 -11.95
N LEU A 103 12.02 11.47 -11.15
CA LEU A 103 11.57 11.41 -9.76
C LEU A 103 10.35 12.32 -9.62
N ARG A 104 9.24 11.73 -9.23
CA ARG A 104 7.97 12.44 -9.01
C ARG A 104 7.32 11.97 -7.72
N THR A 105 6.47 12.81 -7.16
CA THR A 105 5.57 12.44 -6.08
C THR A 105 4.21 12.11 -6.67
N ILE A 106 3.74 10.91 -6.39
CA ILE A 106 2.40 10.43 -6.74
C ILE A 106 1.61 10.14 -5.46
N THR A 107 0.34 9.81 -5.60
CA THR A 107 -0.47 9.42 -4.44
C THR A 107 -0.56 7.91 -4.32
N SER A 108 -0.64 7.43 -3.08
CA SER A 108 -1.21 6.13 -2.78
C SER A 108 -2.68 6.07 -3.20
N VAL A 109 -3.33 4.96 -2.91
CA VAL A 109 -4.79 4.80 -2.96
C VAL A 109 -5.39 5.11 -1.57
N PHE A 110 -6.72 5.21 -1.48
CA PHE A 110 -7.37 5.26 -0.18
C PHE A 110 -8.14 3.95 0.08
N PRO A 111 -7.98 3.35 1.27
CA PRO A 111 -7.06 3.70 2.35
C PRO A 111 -5.56 3.62 1.96
N SER A 112 -4.73 4.51 2.52
CA SER A 112 -3.28 4.51 2.32
C SER A 112 -2.64 3.41 3.19
N SER A 113 -2.79 2.18 2.75
CA SER A 113 -2.39 0.99 3.50
C SER A 113 -1.97 -0.13 2.54
N THR A 114 -1.12 -1.03 3.05
CA THR A 114 -0.53 -2.15 2.31
C THR A 114 -1.59 -2.95 1.53
N ILE A 115 -2.67 -3.40 2.18
CA ILE A 115 -3.66 -4.27 1.55
C ILE A 115 -4.35 -3.61 0.34
N PRO A 116 -4.96 -2.42 0.47
CA PRO A 116 -5.57 -1.73 -0.67
C PRO A 116 -4.57 -1.39 -1.78
N ALA A 117 -3.38 -0.92 -1.41
CA ALA A 117 -2.36 -0.50 -2.36
C ALA A 117 -1.78 -1.68 -3.14
N LEU A 118 -1.35 -2.76 -2.46
CA LEU A 118 -0.81 -3.94 -3.14
C LEU A 118 -1.88 -4.68 -3.96
N ALA A 119 -3.15 -4.70 -3.49
CA ALA A 119 -4.24 -5.22 -4.29
C ALA A 119 -4.48 -4.39 -5.57
N THR A 120 -4.36 -3.06 -5.47
CA THR A 120 -4.45 -2.18 -6.63
C THR A 120 -3.30 -2.43 -7.60
N LEU A 121 -2.05 -2.53 -7.13
CA LEU A 121 -0.88 -2.85 -7.96
C LEU A 121 -0.99 -4.25 -8.59
N GLY A 122 -1.49 -5.23 -7.83
CA GLY A 122 -1.63 -6.61 -8.29
C GLY A 122 -2.81 -6.88 -9.23
N THR A 123 -3.77 -5.95 -9.34
CA THR A 123 -4.98 -6.16 -10.16
C THR A 123 -5.22 -5.06 -11.19
N GLY A 124 -4.65 -3.85 -11.00
CA GLY A 124 -4.99 -2.67 -11.76
C GLY A 124 -6.44 -2.18 -11.53
N ARG A 125 -7.06 -2.61 -10.43
CA ARG A 125 -8.40 -2.19 -10.02
C ARG A 125 -8.32 -1.26 -8.82
N SER A 126 -9.27 -0.36 -8.69
CA SER A 126 -9.36 0.53 -7.54
C SER A 126 -9.87 -0.20 -6.29
N PRO A 127 -9.61 0.31 -5.08
CA PRO A 127 -10.21 -0.20 -3.84
C PRO A 127 -11.72 -0.35 -3.91
N ALA A 128 -12.43 0.59 -4.57
CA ALA A 128 -13.86 0.49 -4.83
C ALA A 128 -14.24 -0.77 -5.63
N ALA A 129 -13.40 -1.17 -6.57
CA ALA A 129 -13.67 -2.31 -7.46
C ALA A 129 -13.26 -3.66 -6.84
N HIS A 130 -12.04 -3.77 -6.26
CA HIS A 130 -11.59 -5.04 -5.68
C HIS A 130 -12.08 -5.27 -4.25
N GLY A 131 -12.51 -4.23 -3.52
CA GLY A 131 -13.14 -4.34 -2.20
C GLY A 131 -12.22 -4.78 -1.06
N LEU A 132 -10.88 -4.79 -1.24
CA LEU A 132 -9.91 -5.02 -0.15
C LEU A 132 -9.59 -3.66 0.48
N LEU A 133 -10.22 -3.33 1.60
CA LEU A 133 -10.33 -1.96 2.12
C LEU A 133 -9.52 -1.72 3.42
N GLY A 134 -8.58 -2.57 3.75
CA GLY A 134 -7.72 -2.39 4.91
C GLY A 134 -7.19 -3.70 5.47
N TRP A 135 -6.40 -3.60 6.53
CA TRP A 135 -5.82 -4.75 7.23
C TRP A 135 -6.88 -5.67 7.80
N THR A 136 -7.85 -5.08 8.51
CA THR A 136 -9.04 -5.79 9.01
C THR A 136 -10.29 -5.30 8.32
N VAL A 137 -11.19 -6.21 7.95
CA VAL A 137 -12.49 -5.88 7.37
C VAL A 137 -13.57 -6.74 8.00
N TYR A 138 -14.78 -6.17 8.14
CA TYR A 138 -15.95 -6.97 8.48
C TYR A 138 -16.49 -7.63 7.21
N LEU A 139 -16.49 -8.95 7.21
CA LEU A 139 -17.03 -9.77 6.13
C LEU A 139 -18.43 -10.24 6.52
N GLU A 140 -19.43 -9.50 6.03
CA GLU A 140 -20.85 -9.78 6.34
C GLU A 140 -21.25 -11.20 5.93
N GLU A 141 -20.68 -11.70 4.82
CA GLU A 141 -20.87 -13.05 4.30
C GLU A 141 -20.43 -14.16 5.26
N PHE A 142 -19.54 -13.81 6.20
CA PHE A 142 -19.05 -14.75 7.23
C PHE A 142 -19.48 -14.33 8.64
N GLY A 143 -20.10 -13.12 8.79
CA GLY A 143 -20.50 -12.57 10.08
C GLY A 143 -19.31 -12.22 10.99
N GLU A 144 -18.13 -12.01 10.44
CA GLU A 144 -16.86 -11.97 11.19
C GLU A 144 -15.93 -10.87 10.67
N ALA A 145 -15.15 -10.28 11.60
CA ALA A 145 -14.01 -9.43 11.24
C ALA A 145 -12.79 -10.31 10.89
N ALA A 146 -12.16 -10.04 9.76
CA ALA A 146 -11.06 -10.83 9.22
C ALA A 146 -9.81 -9.98 8.95
N GLU A 147 -8.63 -10.55 9.16
CA GLU A 147 -7.34 -10.03 8.66
C GLU A 147 -7.09 -10.58 7.26
N LEU A 148 -7.07 -9.69 6.26
CA LEU A 148 -6.97 -10.10 4.85
C LEU A 148 -5.57 -10.59 4.48
N ALA A 149 -4.52 -10.05 5.08
CA ALA A 149 -3.15 -10.49 4.81
C ALA A 149 -2.96 -11.97 5.14
N ARG A 150 -3.47 -12.43 6.30
CA ARG A 150 -3.41 -13.82 6.74
C ARG A 150 -4.53 -14.68 6.15
N TRP A 151 -5.65 -14.08 5.79
CA TRP A 151 -6.89 -14.76 5.43
C TRP A 151 -7.47 -15.58 6.58
N GLY A 152 -7.67 -14.90 7.71
CA GLY A 152 -8.22 -15.53 8.91
C GLY A 152 -8.97 -14.56 9.80
N PRO A 153 -9.70 -15.08 10.82
CA PRO A 153 -10.39 -14.27 11.80
C PRO A 153 -9.46 -13.23 12.44
N ALA A 154 -9.92 -11.99 12.62
CA ALA A 154 -9.14 -10.93 13.27
C ALA A 154 -8.79 -11.29 14.72
N ALA A 155 -9.68 -12.02 15.43
CA ALA A 155 -9.43 -12.56 16.75
C ALA A 155 -8.58 -13.84 16.75
N GLY A 156 -8.27 -14.40 15.56
CA GLY A 156 -7.57 -15.68 15.41
C GLY A 156 -6.08 -15.60 15.76
N ARG A 157 -5.50 -16.76 16.05
CA ARG A 157 -4.07 -16.99 16.21
C ARG A 157 -3.55 -17.80 15.03
N GLY A 158 -2.26 -17.70 14.71
CA GLY A 158 -1.61 -18.52 13.70
C GLY A 158 -0.70 -17.73 12.78
N SER A 159 0.10 -18.45 12.01
CA SER A 159 0.95 -17.90 10.96
C SER A 159 0.12 -17.54 9.71
N TYR A 160 0.74 -16.83 8.76
CA TYR A 160 0.14 -16.57 7.44
C TYR A 160 -0.26 -17.85 6.67
N GLN A 161 0.30 -19.00 7.04
CA GLN A 161 0.06 -20.27 6.37
C GLN A 161 -1.07 -21.09 7.03
N ASP A 162 -1.34 -20.86 8.32
CA ASP A 162 -2.28 -21.65 9.11
C ASP A 162 -3.68 -21.03 9.22
N ALA A 163 -3.77 -19.72 8.94
CA ALA A 163 -5.03 -18.99 9.06
C ALA A 163 -5.92 -19.32 7.85
N ARG A 164 -7.13 -19.80 8.12
CA ARG A 164 -8.15 -20.03 7.09
C ARG A 164 -9.49 -19.50 7.56
N LEU A 165 -10.06 -18.61 6.76
CA LEU A 165 -11.38 -18.05 7.00
C LEU A 165 -12.44 -19.06 6.54
N GLY A 166 -13.00 -19.84 7.49
CA GLY A 166 -14.11 -20.76 7.23
C GLY A 166 -13.92 -21.75 6.07
N GLY A 167 -12.67 -22.06 5.68
CA GLY A 167 -12.40 -22.91 4.53
C GLY A 167 -12.54 -22.22 3.16
N HIS A 168 -12.83 -20.94 3.12
CA HIS A 168 -12.98 -20.18 1.88
C HIS A 168 -11.63 -19.90 1.21
N ASP A 169 -11.62 -20.07 -0.12
CA ASP A 169 -10.44 -19.85 -0.95
C ASP A 169 -10.23 -18.35 -1.21
N PRO A 170 -9.10 -17.73 -0.79
CA PRO A 170 -8.81 -16.33 -1.05
C PRO A 170 -8.73 -16.00 -2.55
N ILE A 171 -8.33 -16.97 -3.38
CA ILE A 171 -8.26 -16.80 -4.83
C ILE A 171 -9.64 -16.47 -5.41
N ARG A 172 -10.66 -17.22 -4.97
CA ARG A 172 -12.04 -17.01 -5.43
C ARG A 172 -12.68 -15.76 -4.82
N PHE A 173 -12.22 -15.37 -3.63
CA PHE A 173 -12.74 -14.21 -2.92
C PHE A 173 -12.42 -12.89 -3.64
N LEU A 174 -11.22 -12.74 -4.21
CA LEU A 174 -10.84 -11.54 -4.94
C LEU A 174 -11.77 -11.28 -6.14
N GLY A 175 -12.12 -12.33 -6.90
CA GLY A 175 -13.10 -12.28 -7.99
C GLY A 175 -12.73 -11.39 -9.19
N VAL A 176 -11.50 -10.89 -9.24
CA VAL A 176 -10.99 -10.08 -10.35
C VAL A 176 -9.66 -10.65 -10.86
N GLU A 177 -9.41 -10.42 -12.15
CA GLU A 177 -8.16 -10.82 -12.78
C GLU A 177 -6.97 -10.06 -12.20
N THR A 178 -5.85 -10.77 -11.98
CA THR A 178 -4.59 -10.13 -11.58
C THR A 178 -3.84 -9.52 -12.77
N LEU A 179 -2.95 -8.56 -12.47
CA LEU A 179 -2.02 -8.02 -13.47
C LEU A 179 -1.15 -9.13 -14.09
N HIS A 180 -0.69 -10.07 -13.28
CA HIS A 180 0.14 -11.19 -13.73
C HIS A 180 -0.60 -12.11 -14.72
N GLN A 181 -1.87 -12.44 -14.45
CA GLN A 181 -2.71 -13.22 -15.38
C GLN A 181 -2.94 -12.47 -16.70
N ARG A 182 -3.16 -11.14 -16.62
CA ARG A 182 -3.29 -10.29 -17.80
C ARG A 182 -2.02 -10.27 -18.64
N LEU A 183 -0.87 -10.08 -18.00
CA LEU A 183 0.43 -10.08 -18.65
C LEU A 183 0.72 -11.43 -19.32
N ALA A 184 0.43 -12.54 -18.62
CA ALA A 184 0.60 -13.89 -19.17
C ALA A 184 -0.24 -14.11 -20.43
N ARG A 185 -1.52 -13.65 -20.46
CA ARG A 185 -2.35 -13.69 -21.67
C ARG A 185 -1.76 -12.86 -22.82
N GLY A 186 -1.05 -11.79 -22.50
CA GLY A 186 -0.32 -10.96 -23.45
C GLY A 186 1.04 -11.53 -23.87
N GLY A 187 1.41 -12.75 -23.40
CA GLY A 187 2.70 -13.38 -23.67
C GLY A 187 3.88 -12.72 -22.95
N VAL A 188 3.63 -12.14 -21.77
CA VAL A 188 4.65 -11.57 -20.89
C VAL A 188 4.82 -12.48 -19.68
N GLU A 189 6.04 -12.94 -19.44
CA GLU A 189 6.38 -13.67 -18.22
C GLU A 189 6.39 -12.70 -17.03
N SER A 190 6.04 -13.22 -15.85
CA SER A 190 6.12 -12.40 -14.64
C SER A 190 6.58 -13.18 -13.43
N ALA A 191 7.33 -12.53 -12.53
CA ALA A 191 7.73 -13.09 -11.27
C ALA A 191 7.56 -12.09 -10.12
N VAL A 192 7.22 -12.63 -8.95
CA VAL A 192 7.13 -11.90 -7.69
C VAL A 192 8.31 -12.29 -6.81
N VAL A 193 9.02 -11.30 -6.31
CA VAL A 193 10.18 -11.46 -5.43
C VAL A 193 9.88 -10.79 -4.08
N CYS A 194 9.70 -11.57 -3.03
CA CYS A 194 9.44 -11.08 -1.68
C CYS A 194 9.86 -12.12 -0.64
N LEU A 195 9.64 -11.85 0.65
CA LEU A 195 9.96 -12.83 1.69
C LEU A 195 9.19 -14.14 1.49
N ALA A 196 9.91 -15.26 1.67
CA ALA A 196 9.35 -16.61 1.53
C ALA A 196 8.18 -16.87 2.50
N ALA A 197 8.15 -16.17 3.63
CA ALA A 197 7.06 -16.22 4.60
C ALA A 197 5.70 -15.78 4.03
N PHE A 198 5.68 -14.96 2.98
CA PHE A 198 4.44 -14.51 2.33
C PHE A 198 3.87 -15.51 1.33
N ARG A 199 4.60 -16.60 1.02
CA ARG A 199 4.08 -17.64 0.12
C ARG A 199 2.80 -18.23 0.67
N GLY A 200 1.72 -18.09 -0.10
CA GLY A 200 0.41 -18.62 0.28
C GLY A 200 -0.33 -17.86 1.37
N SER A 201 0.16 -16.65 1.77
CA SER A 201 -0.66 -15.73 2.55
C SER A 201 -1.92 -15.33 1.78
N GLY A 202 -2.96 -14.86 2.48
CA GLY A 202 -4.22 -14.46 1.85
C GLY A 202 -4.02 -13.44 0.73
N LEU A 203 -3.28 -12.37 1.01
CA LEU A 203 -3.00 -11.32 0.02
C LEU A 203 -2.19 -11.86 -1.15
N SER A 204 -1.12 -12.63 -0.89
CA SER A 204 -0.30 -13.21 -1.97
C SER A 204 -1.09 -14.18 -2.84
N ALA A 205 -1.95 -15.02 -2.24
CA ALA A 205 -2.82 -15.92 -2.98
C ALA A 205 -3.83 -15.17 -3.87
N MET A 206 -4.33 -14.02 -3.39
CA MET A 206 -5.23 -13.16 -4.17
C MET A 206 -4.52 -12.45 -5.32
N THR A 207 -3.34 -11.87 -5.08
CA THR A 207 -2.75 -10.87 -5.99
C THR A 207 -1.65 -11.41 -6.90
N PHE A 208 -1.01 -12.54 -6.57
CA PHE A 208 0.15 -13.07 -7.32
C PHE A 208 -0.19 -14.22 -8.27
N GLN A 209 -1.49 -14.47 -8.53
CA GLN A 209 -1.90 -15.49 -9.49
C GLN A 209 -1.35 -15.17 -10.88
N GLY A 210 -0.74 -16.17 -11.51
CA GLY A 210 -0.12 -16.04 -12.82
C GLY A 210 1.36 -15.67 -12.81
N ALA A 211 1.96 -15.42 -11.63
CA ALA A 211 3.38 -15.13 -11.48
C ALA A 211 4.19 -16.31 -10.93
N GLU A 212 5.46 -16.40 -11.34
CA GLU A 212 6.47 -17.20 -10.63
C GLU A 212 6.75 -16.59 -9.26
N PHE A 213 6.62 -17.33 -8.16
CA PHE A 213 6.93 -16.82 -6.82
C PHE A 213 8.36 -17.17 -6.42
N LEU A 214 9.22 -16.17 -6.27
CA LEU A 214 10.64 -16.27 -5.91
C LEU A 214 10.84 -15.77 -4.47
N GLY A 215 10.75 -16.68 -3.51
CA GLY A 215 10.89 -16.37 -2.09
C GLY A 215 12.33 -16.05 -1.68
N CYS A 216 12.49 -15.05 -0.79
CA CYS A 216 13.72 -14.68 -0.12
C CYS A 216 13.62 -14.95 1.38
N HIS A 217 14.78 -15.10 2.05
CA HIS A 217 14.84 -15.24 3.51
C HIS A 217 15.25 -13.95 4.23
N ALA A 218 15.71 -12.95 3.46
CA ALA A 218 16.08 -11.62 3.95
C ALA A 218 15.79 -10.58 2.87
N ALA A 219 15.42 -9.36 3.26
CA ALA A 219 15.16 -8.27 2.33
C ALA A 219 16.37 -7.95 1.45
N SER A 220 17.59 -7.99 2.00
CA SER A 220 18.85 -7.84 1.26
C SER A 220 19.04 -8.83 0.11
N SER A 221 18.30 -9.95 0.09
CA SER A 221 18.37 -10.96 -0.97
C SER A 221 17.36 -10.71 -2.11
N ILE A 222 16.48 -9.74 -1.99
CA ILE A 222 15.44 -9.44 -3.00
C ILE A 222 16.10 -9.12 -4.34
N LEU A 223 17.03 -8.17 -4.40
CA LEU A 223 17.71 -7.79 -5.63
C LEU A 223 18.60 -8.91 -6.19
N VAL A 224 19.09 -9.81 -5.34
CA VAL A 224 19.79 -11.02 -5.79
C VAL A 224 18.84 -11.97 -6.54
N ARG A 225 17.62 -12.15 -6.05
CA ARG A 225 16.60 -12.96 -6.75
C ARG A 225 16.14 -12.31 -8.04
N VAL A 226 15.97 -10.99 -8.05
CA VAL A 226 15.73 -10.21 -9.29
C VAL A 226 16.84 -10.47 -10.31
N GLU A 227 18.10 -10.36 -9.89
CA GLU A 227 19.27 -10.66 -10.72
C GLU A 227 19.22 -12.07 -11.32
N GLN A 228 18.98 -13.08 -10.49
CA GLN A 228 18.91 -14.49 -10.92
C GLN A 228 17.77 -14.72 -11.93
N ARG A 229 16.62 -14.04 -11.78
CA ARG A 229 15.53 -14.15 -12.76
C ARG A 229 15.87 -13.44 -14.07
N LEU A 230 16.47 -12.25 -13.99
CA LEU A 230 16.93 -11.51 -15.16
C LEU A 230 18.01 -12.27 -15.96
N ALA A 231 18.92 -12.95 -15.27
CA ALA A 231 19.96 -13.75 -15.89
C ALA A 231 19.41 -14.97 -16.67
N ARG A 232 18.24 -15.49 -16.28
CA ARG A 232 17.55 -16.59 -16.98
C ARG A 232 16.63 -16.12 -18.10
N ARG A 233 16.46 -14.80 -18.26
CA ARG A 233 15.57 -14.23 -19.28
C ARG A 233 16.15 -14.47 -20.68
N ARG A 234 15.33 -15.00 -21.59
CA ARG A 234 15.68 -15.10 -23.01
C ARG A 234 15.67 -13.70 -23.66
N ARG A 235 16.42 -13.53 -24.73
CA ARG A 235 16.55 -12.22 -25.39
C ARG A 235 15.22 -11.67 -25.91
N ASP A 236 14.34 -12.52 -26.35
CA ASP A 236 13.02 -12.22 -26.93
C ASP A 236 11.89 -12.22 -25.89
N GLU A 237 12.18 -12.60 -24.64
CA GLU A 237 11.20 -12.70 -23.56
C GLU A 237 10.88 -11.30 -23.01
N ARG A 238 9.60 -10.94 -23.00
CA ARG A 238 9.11 -9.80 -22.22
C ARG A 238 8.86 -10.23 -20.78
N LEU A 239 9.33 -9.43 -19.83
CA LEU A 239 9.36 -9.81 -18.42
C LEU A 239 8.87 -8.69 -17.52
N TYR A 240 7.96 -9.00 -16.60
CA TYR A 240 7.60 -8.16 -15.47
C TYR A 240 8.11 -8.76 -14.17
N LEU A 241 8.85 -7.98 -13.40
CA LEU A 241 9.34 -8.32 -12.06
C LEU A 241 8.69 -7.40 -11.05
N TYR A 242 7.94 -7.97 -10.11
CA TYR A 242 7.43 -7.29 -8.93
C TYR A 242 8.31 -7.66 -7.75
N ALA A 243 8.99 -6.70 -7.15
CA ALA A 243 9.82 -6.89 -5.98
C ALA A 243 9.25 -6.09 -4.80
N TYR A 244 9.16 -6.71 -3.63
CA TYR A 244 8.56 -6.09 -2.45
C TYR A 244 9.51 -6.14 -1.26
N TRP A 245 9.85 -4.94 -0.75
CA TRP A 245 10.73 -4.72 0.39
C TRP A 245 9.90 -4.24 1.57
N ASP A 246 9.62 -5.13 2.52
CA ASP A 246 8.65 -4.96 3.60
C ASP A 246 9.19 -4.37 4.91
N LEU A 247 10.53 -4.40 5.13
CA LEU A 247 11.10 -4.10 6.44
C LEU A 247 11.03 -2.62 6.82
N LEU A 248 10.99 -1.71 5.86
CA LEU A 248 10.96 -0.28 6.17
C LEU A 248 9.65 0.13 6.86
N ASP A 249 8.51 -0.45 6.45
CA ASP A 249 7.23 -0.31 7.15
C ASP A 249 7.32 -0.86 8.58
N THR A 250 7.85 -2.06 8.72
CA THR A 250 7.98 -2.73 10.02
C THR A 250 8.77 -1.86 11.02
N VAL A 251 9.94 -1.36 10.64
CA VAL A 251 10.75 -0.50 11.54
C VAL A 251 10.09 0.85 11.77
N SER A 252 9.39 1.40 10.77
CA SER A 252 8.65 2.66 10.92
C SER A 252 7.51 2.55 11.93
N HIS A 253 6.85 1.41 12.02
CA HIS A 253 5.84 1.17 13.04
C HIS A 253 6.43 1.15 14.45
N HIS A 254 7.63 0.57 14.65
CA HIS A 254 8.22 0.36 15.97
C HIS A 254 9.09 1.53 16.45
N ASP A 255 9.99 2.03 15.60
CA ASP A 255 10.96 3.08 15.93
C ASP A 255 10.49 4.48 15.45
N GLY A 256 9.50 4.52 14.57
CA GLY A 256 8.98 5.73 13.92
C GLY A 256 9.59 5.98 12.55
N PRO A 257 8.86 6.74 11.70
CA PRO A 257 9.19 6.93 10.28
C PRO A 257 10.45 7.76 10.00
N LEU A 258 11.12 8.31 11.02
CA LEU A 258 12.44 8.96 10.95
C LEU A 258 13.33 8.48 12.10
N GLY A 259 13.05 7.29 12.63
CA GLY A 259 13.86 6.69 13.68
C GLY A 259 15.20 6.16 13.16
N ALA A 260 16.07 5.75 14.08
CA ALA A 260 17.40 5.25 13.72
C ALA A 260 17.33 3.92 12.95
N GLU A 261 16.37 3.06 13.31
CA GLU A 261 16.16 1.79 12.59
C GLU A 261 15.64 2.03 11.17
N HIS A 262 14.74 3.02 10.98
CA HIS A 262 14.27 3.43 9.66
C HIS A 262 15.43 3.94 8.78
N ALA A 263 16.30 4.81 9.31
CA ALA A 263 17.46 5.32 8.57
C ALA A 263 18.43 4.20 8.19
N ALA A 264 18.68 3.26 9.10
CA ALA A 264 19.55 2.11 8.86
C ALA A 264 18.99 1.17 7.78
N GLU A 265 17.69 0.87 7.82
CA GLU A 265 17.04 0.00 6.83
C GLU A 265 17.02 0.65 5.43
N LEU A 266 16.73 1.96 5.35
CA LEU A 266 16.77 2.69 4.10
C LEU A 266 18.19 2.76 3.52
N ALA A 267 19.22 2.95 4.35
CA ALA A 267 20.62 2.91 3.91
C ALA A 267 21.01 1.52 3.40
N ALA A 268 20.51 0.45 4.02
CA ALA A 268 20.77 -0.92 3.55
C ALA A 268 20.15 -1.17 2.16
N LEU A 269 18.90 -0.70 1.94
CA LEU A 269 18.25 -0.72 0.62
C LEU A 269 19.06 0.07 -0.40
N ASP A 270 19.46 1.31 -0.07
CA ASP A 270 20.20 2.21 -0.96
C ASP A 270 21.51 1.58 -1.45
N VAL A 271 22.28 0.99 -0.54
CA VAL A 271 23.52 0.25 -0.86
C VAL A 271 23.24 -0.96 -1.75
N ALA A 272 22.20 -1.76 -1.43
CA ALA A 272 21.85 -2.93 -2.23
C ALA A 272 21.42 -2.52 -3.65
N LEU A 273 20.61 -1.46 -3.77
CA LEU A 273 20.18 -0.90 -5.04
C LEU A 273 21.34 -0.38 -5.88
N GLY A 274 22.26 0.38 -5.28
CA GLY A 274 23.43 0.91 -5.97
C GLY A 274 24.33 -0.20 -6.54
N ARG A 275 24.59 -1.23 -5.75
CA ARG A 275 25.37 -2.40 -6.19
C ARG A 275 24.70 -3.17 -7.32
N TRP A 276 23.38 -3.32 -7.26
CA TRP A 276 22.62 -4.00 -8.28
C TRP A 276 22.60 -3.20 -9.59
N LEU A 277 22.32 -1.90 -9.54
CA LEU A 277 22.29 -1.03 -10.70
C LEU A 277 23.65 -0.92 -11.41
N ALA A 278 24.75 -0.88 -10.65
CA ALA A 278 26.09 -0.85 -11.25
C ALA A 278 26.38 -2.05 -12.17
N ARG A 279 25.77 -3.21 -11.92
CA ARG A 279 25.90 -4.41 -12.77
C ARG A 279 25.01 -4.40 -14.02
N HIS A 280 24.03 -3.49 -14.07
CA HIS A 280 23.05 -3.43 -15.15
C HIS A 280 23.19 -2.19 -16.04
N GLN A 281 24.21 -1.37 -15.82
CA GLN A 281 24.48 -0.18 -16.63
C GLN A 281 24.63 -0.51 -18.11
N GLY A 282 23.93 0.27 -18.96
CA GLY A 282 24.00 0.14 -20.42
C GLY A 282 23.21 -1.03 -21.02
N ARG A 283 22.37 -1.68 -20.25
CA ARG A 283 21.47 -2.74 -20.74
C ARG A 283 20.49 -2.23 -21.81
N GLY A 284 19.92 -1.06 -21.59
CA GLY A 284 19.02 -0.37 -22.51
C GLY A 284 17.65 -1.02 -22.71
N ASP A 285 17.34 -2.17 -22.09
CA ASP A 285 16.07 -2.91 -22.27
C ASP A 285 15.25 -3.07 -20.99
N LEU A 286 15.74 -2.53 -19.87
CA LEU A 286 15.12 -2.67 -18.56
C LEU A 286 14.65 -1.31 -18.03
N LEU A 287 13.35 -1.17 -17.78
CA LEU A 287 12.78 -0.07 -17.02
C LEU A 287 12.70 -0.47 -15.55
N VAL A 288 13.30 0.34 -14.67
CA VAL A 288 13.19 0.20 -13.22
C VAL A 288 12.26 1.27 -12.69
N LEU A 289 11.25 0.85 -11.94
CA LEU A 289 10.31 1.68 -11.22
C LEU A 289 10.47 1.39 -9.73
N LEU A 290 10.80 2.39 -8.92
CA LEU A 290 10.82 2.29 -7.46
C LEU A 290 9.73 3.19 -6.91
N THR A 291 8.87 2.66 -6.05
CA THR A 291 7.81 3.39 -5.37
C THR A 291 7.54 2.79 -4.00
N ALA A 292 6.56 3.33 -3.29
CA ALA A 292 6.01 2.75 -2.07
C ALA A 292 4.50 2.57 -2.21
N ASP A 293 3.92 1.78 -1.34
CA ASP A 293 2.46 1.59 -1.25
C ASP A 293 1.79 2.70 -0.43
N HIS A 294 2.46 3.22 0.60
CA HIS A 294 2.07 4.37 1.44
C HIS A 294 3.31 4.96 2.12
N GLY A 295 3.12 6.03 2.85
CA GLY A 295 4.09 6.54 3.82
C GLY A 295 3.58 6.36 5.25
N HIS A 296 4.21 7.03 6.21
CA HIS A 296 3.85 6.98 7.62
C HIS A 296 3.61 8.34 8.24
N VAL A 297 2.66 8.40 9.16
CA VAL A 297 2.49 9.53 10.09
C VAL A 297 3.16 9.15 11.40
N PRO A 298 4.08 9.97 11.95
CA PRO A 298 4.58 9.77 13.30
C PRO A 298 3.41 9.74 14.28
N SER A 299 3.39 8.79 15.19
CA SER A 299 2.30 8.60 16.15
C SER A 299 2.79 8.81 17.57
N ASP A 300 1.99 9.53 18.37
CA ASP A 300 2.20 9.65 19.80
C ASP A 300 1.39 8.55 20.53
N PRO A 301 2.02 7.65 21.26
CA PRO A 301 1.32 6.65 22.08
C PRO A 301 0.27 7.26 23.02
N ALA A 302 0.50 8.48 23.54
CA ALA A 302 -0.45 9.19 24.39
C ALA A 302 -1.72 9.64 23.65
N ARG A 303 -1.69 9.68 22.31
CA ARG A 303 -2.84 10.02 21.44
C ARG A 303 -3.54 8.78 20.89
N THR A 304 -3.32 7.62 21.50
CA THR A 304 -4.03 6.39 21.14
C THR A 304 -5.43 6.39 21.71
N VAL A 305 -6.42 6.32 20.84
CA VAL A 305 -7.83 6.13 21.20
C VAL A 305 -8.12 4.63 21.24
N ARG A 306 -8.38 4.13 22.44
CA ARG A 306 -8.72 2.72 22.65
C ARG A 306 -10.22 2.53 22.53
N LEU A 307 -10.65 2.06 21.35
CA LEU A 307 -12.06 1.91 21.01
C LEU A 307 -12.77 0.83 21.83
N GLU A 308 -12.04 -0.12 22.42
CA GLU A 308 -12.62 -1.10 23.35
C GLU A 308 -13.16 -0.45 24.64
N GLY A 309 -12.68 0.74 24.99
CA GLY A 309 -13.20 1.54 26.11
C GLY A 309 -14.52 2.23 25.82
N GLU A 310 -14.89 2.39 24.55
CA GLU A 310 -16.08 3.11 24.10
C GLU A 310 -17.33 2.21 24.14
N ARG A 311 -17.69 1.71 25.34
CA ARG A 311 -18.71 0.67 25.56
C ARG A 311 -20.06 1.01 24.94
N ARG A 312 -20.50 2.29 24.97
CA ARG A 312 -21.76 2.71 24.38
C ARG A 312 -21.73 2.63 22.86
N LEU A 313 -20.61 3.03 22.25
CA LEU A 313 -20.40 2.87 20.82
C LEU A 313 -20.49 1.39 20.44
N LEU A 314 -19.71 0.54 21.12
CA LEU A 314 -19.65 -0.90 20.82
C LEU A 314 -20.99 -1.61 20.98
N ALA A 315 -21.83 -1.19 21.94
CA ALA A 315 -23.17 -1.75 22.12
C ALA A 315 -24.11 -1.51 20.93
N ASP A 316 -23.88 -0.43 20.18
CA ASP A 316 -24.64 -0.05 19.00
C ASP A 316 -24.06 -0.62 17.69
N LEU A 317 -22.89 -1.26 17.74
CA LEU A 317 -22.26 -1.89 16.58
C LEU A 317 -22.59 -3.39 16.50
N ARG A 318 -22.74 -3.90 15.26
CA ARG A 318 -22.92 -5.34 14.96
C ARG A 318 -21.59 -6.09 14.83
N SER A 319 -20.51 -5.36 14.59
CA SER A 319 -19.12 -5.84 14.54
C SER A 319 -18.24 -4.86 15.29
N PRO A 320 -17.14 -5.29 15.91
CA PRO A 320 -16.09 -4.38 16.35
C PRO A 320 -15.64 -3.46 15.20
N PRO A 321 -15.12 -2.25 15.51
CA PRO A 321 -14.50 -1.39 14.50
C PRO A 321 -13.40 -2.14 13.73
N THR A 322 -13.39 -2.03 12.41
CA THR A 322 -12.41 -2.65 11.52
C THR A 322 -11.69 -1.57 10.70
N GLY A 323 -10.70 -1.93 9.90
CA GLY A 323 -9.94 -1.00 9.05
C GLY A 323 -8.47 -0.96 9.43
N GLU A 324 -7.99 0.26 9.67
CA GLU A 324 -6.60 0.59 9.98
C GLU A 324 -6.50 1.38 11.28
N ARG A 325 -5.29 1.60 11.79
CA ARG A 325 -5.12 2.43 12.98
C ARG A 325 -5.42 3.92 12.76
N ARG A 326 -5.52 4.36 11.51
CA ARG A 326 -5.88 5.73 11.16
C ARG A 326 -7.24 5.85 10.46
N LEU A 327 -7.90 4.71 10.26
CA LEU A 327 -9.23 4.62 9.64
C LEU A 327 -10.03 3.49 10.28
N ALA A 328 -11.17 3.78 10.88
CA ALA A 328 -12.06 2.74 11.36
C ALA A 328 -13.39 2.73 10.58
N TYR A 329 -13.78 1.55 10.09
CA TYR A 329 -15.11 1.29 9.55
C TYR A 329 -16.03 0.85 10.67
N LEU A 330 -17.21 1.47 10.73
CA LEU A 330 -18.21 1.20 11.75
C LEU A 330 -19.46 0.57 11.12
N HIS A 331 -19.85 -0.58 11.64
CA HIS A 331 -21.02 -1.33 11.20
C HIS A 331 -22.09 -1.29 12.30
N ALA A 332 -23.06 -0.41 12.15
CA ALA A 332 -24.12 -0.21 13.13
C ALA A 332 -25.14 -1.37 13.14
N ARG A 333 -25.72 -1.64 14.30
CA ARG A 333 -26.92 -2.49 14.40
C ARG A 333 -28.09 -1.81 13.70
N SER A 334 -29.07 -2.60 13.27
CA SER A 334 -30.29 -2.08 12.64
C SER A 334 -30.93 -0.97 13.51
N GLY A 335 -31.20 0.19 12.88
CA GLY A 335 -31.78 1.36 13.54
C GLY A 335 -30.85 2.13 14.48
N ARG A 336 -29.55 1.78 14.57
CA ARG A 336 -28.60 2.41 15.51
C ARG A 336 -27.61 3.38 14.85
N ARG A 337 -27.64 3.52 13.52
CA ARG A 337 -26.69 4.35 12.77
C ARG A 337 -26.61 5.79 13.29
N ASP A 338 -27.76 6.43 13.52
CA ASP A 338 -27.79 7.82 13.98
C ASP A 338 -27.25 7.97 15.42
N ALA A 339 -27.48 6.96 16.27
CA ALA A 339 -26.89 6.91 17.62
C ALA A 339 -25.37 6.76 17.57
N VAL A 340 -24.84 5.89 16.69
CA VAL A 340 -23.39 5.72 16.44
C VAL A 340 -22.80 7.05 15.96
N ARG A 341 -23.41 7.69 14.95
CA ARG A 341 -22.95 8.97 14.42
C ARG A 341 -22.94 10.06 15.50
N ALA A 342 -24.02 10.21 16.24
CA ALA A 342 -24.13 11.19 17.33
C ALA A 342 -23.07 10.96 18.40
N TYR A 343 -22.82 9.69 18.78
CA TYR A 343 -21.77 9.34 19.72
C TYR A 343 -20.39 9.76 19.22
N CYS A 344 -20.05 9.45 17.96
CA CYS A 344 -18.79 9.82 17.36
C CYS A 344 -18.60 11.34 17.30
N ALA A 345 -19.67 12.10 16.95
CA ALA A 345 -19.63 13.55 16.91
C ALA A 345 -19.44 14.18 18.30
N ASP A 346 -20.02 13.59 19.35
CA ASP A 346 -19.90 14.07 20.73
C ASP A 346 -18.55 13.71 21.35
N ARG A 347 -18.10 12.46 21.20
CA ARG A 347 -16.98 11.90 21.97
C ARG A 347 -15.66 11.83 21.23
N LEU A 348 -15.70 11.69 19.91
CA LEU A 348 -14.51 11.40 19.10
C LEU A 348 -14.15 12.52 18.12
N ALA A 349 -14.94 13.59 18.01
CA ALA A 349 -14.72 14.65 17.01
C ALA A 349 -13.35 15.38 17.15
N ALA A 350 -12.77 15.41 18.35
CA ALA A 350 -11.44 15.98 18.57
C ALA A 350 -10.31 15.12 18.00
N VAL A 351 -10.53 13.80 17.85
CA VAL A 351 -9.50 12.81 17.49
C VAL A 351 -9.74 12.17 16.14
N ALA A 352 -10.96 12.11 15.68
CA ALA A 352 -11.32 11.55 14.38
C ALA A 352 -12.52 12.29 13.78
N GLU A 353 -12.59 12.28 12.46
CA GLU A 353 -13.73 12.82 11.71
C GLU A 353 -14.65 11.70 11.26
N TRP A 354 -15.95 11.88 11.49
CA TRP A 354 -16.97 11.04 10.90
C TRP A 354 -17.18 11.42 9.44
N VAL A 355 -17.02 10.43 8.57
CA VAL A 355 -17.27 10.57 7.13
C VAL A 355 -18.41 9.63 6.73
N GLU A 356 -19.35 10.15 5.97
CA GLU A 356 -20.43 9.34 5.42
C GLU A 356 -19.89 8.40 4.34
N PRO A 357 -20.26 7.10 4.36
CA PRO A 357 -19.84 6.16 3.32
C PRO A 357 -20.18 6.64 1.91
N THR A 358 -21.36 7.22 1.72
CA THR A 358 -21.80 7.80 0.43
C THR A 358 -20.87 8.94 0.02
N GLU A 359 -20.47 9.82 0.93
CA GLU A 359 -19.53 10.89 0.63
C GLU A 359 -18.19 10.36 0.15
N ALA A 360 -17.59 9.40 0.87
CA ALA A 360 -16.32 8.80 0.48
C ALA A 360 -16.39 8.11 -0.89
N LEU A 361 -17.51 7.42 -1.18
CA LEU A 361 -17.74 6.76 -2.46
C LEU A 361 -18.00 7.75 -3.60
N ASP A 362 -18.89 8.73 -3.39
CA ASP A 362 -19.31 9.69 -4.42
C ASP A 362 -18.18 10.67 -4.76
N ARG A 363 -17.33 11.02 -3.80
CA ARG A 363 -16.12 11.83 -4.01
C ARG A 363 -14.95 11.01 -4.58
N GLY A 364 -15.14 9.72 -4.83
CA GLY A 364 -14.15 8.85 -5.46
C GLY A 364 -12.90 8.58 -4.60
N TRP A 365 -12.99 8.65 -3.28
CA TRP A 365 -11.83 8.35 -2.41
C TRP A 365 -11.29 6.93 -2.64
N LEU A 366 -12.21 5.98 -2.82
CA LEU A 366 -11.88 4.57 -3.07
C LEU A 366 -11.53 4.26 -4.55
N GLY A 367 -11.48 5.29 -5.38
CA GLY A 367 -11.06 5.21 -6.78
C GLY A 367 -12.21 5.12 -7.79
N PRO A 368 -11.85 5.25 -9.08
CA PRO A 368 -12.80 5.26 -10.18
C PRO A 368 -13.34 3.86 -10.49
N GLY A 369 -14.41 3.83 -11.27
CA GLY A 369 -15.06 2.62 -11.75
C GLY A 369 -16.25 2.20 -10.91
N PRO A 370 -16.86 1.05 -11.22
CA PRO A 370 -18.02 0.58 -10.49
C PRO A 370 -17.63 0.18 -9.06
N VAL A 371 -18.37 0.73 -8.09
CA VAL A 371 -18.21 0.30 -6.69
C VAL A 371 -18.80 -1.10 -6.54
N SER A 372 -17.97 -2.07 -6.21
CA SER A 372 -18.41 -3.45 -6.02
C SER A 372 -19.38 -3.58 -4.83
N ALA A 373 -20.26 -4.57 -4.88
CA ALA A 373 -21.15 -4.86 -3.77
C ALA A 373 -20.35 -5.17 -2.47
N ALA A 374 -19.20 -5.82 -2.61
CA ALA A 374 -18.29 -6.08 -1.50
C ALA A 374 -17.75 -4.80 -0.88
N ALA A 375 -17.26 -3.84 -1.68
CA ALA A 375 -16.78 -2.55 -1.18
C ALA A 375 -17.89 -1.80 -0.44
N ARG A 376 -19.11 -1.73 -1.00
CA ARG A 376 -20.28 -1.07 -0.35
C ARG A 376 -20.59 -1.66 1.02
N ARG A 377 -20.54 -2.99 1.16
CA ARG A 377 -20.77 -3.64 2.46
C ARG A 377 -19.63 -3.38 3.45
N ARG A 378 -18.37 -3.37 2.97
CA ARG A 378 -17.17 -3.28 3.82
C ARG A 378 -16.87 -1.88 4.34
N VAL A 379 -17.31 -0.82 3.65
CA VAL A 379 -17.20 0.55 4.19
C VAL A 379 -18.15 0.79 5.38
N GLY A 380 -19.15 -0.06 5.58
CA GLY A 380 -20.07 0.01 6.72
C GLY A 380 -21.03 1.18 6.68
N ASP A 381 -21.44 1.62 7.88
CA ASP A 381 -22.42 2.69 8.08
C ASP A 381 -21.77 4.06 8.38
N GLY A 382 -20.46 4.08 8.62
CA GLY A 382 -19.67 5.29 8.84
C GLY A 382 -18.17 4.99 8.87
N LEU A 383 -17.37 5.98 8.50
CA LEU A 383 -15.94 5.95 8.60
C LEU A 383 -15.48 6.94 9.68
N LEU A 384 -14.55 6.52 10.55
CA LEU A 384 -13.80 7.41 11.42
C LEU A 384 -12.40 7.58 10.86
N VAL A 385 -12.09 8.77 10.37
CA VAL A 385 -10.77 9.12 9.82
C VAL A 385 -10.00 9.87 10.89
N ALA A 386 -8.86 9.32 11.32
CA ALA A 386 -8.07 9.88 12.41
C ALA A 386 -7.50 11.26 12.02
N ARG A 387 -7.54 12.21 12.97
CA ARG A 387 -6.97 13.54 12.84
C ARG A 387 -5.53 13.56 13.32
N SER A 388 -4.71 14.40 12.71
CA SER A 388 -3.32 14.66 13.14
C SER A 388 -2.51 13.35 13.30
N ASP A 389 -1.93 13.10 14.46
CA ASP A 389 -1.16 11.93 14.83
C ASP A 389 -1.90 10.95 15.76
N HIS A 390 -3.24 11.07 15.84
CA HIS A 390 -4.06 10.13 16.56
C HIS A 390 -4.11 8.75 15.87
N GLN A 391 -4.26 7.71 16.69
CA GLN A 391 -4.51 6.37 16.21
C GLN A 391 -5.75 5.79 16.92
N LEU A 392 -6.54 5.02 16.16
CA LEU A 392 -7.75 4.34 16.59
C LEU A 392 -7.45 2.85 16.71
N VAL A 393 -7.51 2.29 17.91
CA VAL A 393 -7.10 0.90 18.13
C VAL A 393 -8.26 0.12 18.74
N TYR A 394 -8.57 -1.02 18.13
CA TYR A 394 -9.44 -2.04 18.72
C TYR A 394 -8.69 -3.39 18.75
N PRO A 395 -8.37 -3.93 19.95
CA PRO A 395 -7.72 -5.22 20.08
C PRO A 395 -8.77 -6.33 19.90
N PHE A 396 -8.67 -7.10 18.82
CA PHE A 396 -9.58 -8.21 18.55
C PHE A 396 -9.37 -9.40 19.49
N SER A 397 -8.24 -9.48 20.18
CA SER A 397 -7.93 -10.50 21.18
C SER A 397 -7.27 -9.86 22.41
N PRO A 398 -7.73 -10.15 23.63
CA PRO A 398 -7.12 -9.67 24.87
C PRO A 398 -5.65 -10.10 25.01
N ASP A 399 -5.30 -11.26 24.45
CA ASP A 399 -3.94 -11.83 24.52
C ASP A 399 -2.98 -11.24 23.47
N ARG A 400 -3.48 -10.43 22.55
CA ARG A 400 -2.69 -9.66 21.59
C ARG A 400 -2.59 -8.22 22.10
N ALA A 401 -1.71 -8.01 23.07
CA ALA A 401 -1.29 -6.63 23.35
C ALA A 401 -0.76 -6.03 22.06
N GLN A 402 -1.51 -5.08 21.50
CA GLN A 402 -1.00 -4.28 20.40
C GLN A 402 -0.14 -3.18 21.03
N PRO A 403 1.19 -3.21 20.88
CA PRO A 403 2.03 -2.13 21.39
C PRO A 403 1.59 -0.83 20.71
N PRO A 404 1.74 0.31 21.38
CA PRO A 404 1.57 1.58 20.71
C PRO A 404 2.63 1.68 19.61
N PHE A 405 2.21 1.94 18.37
CA PHE A 405 3.14 2.13 17.28
C PHE A 405 3.64 3.57 17.26
N ALA A 406 4.91 3.76 16.90
CA ALA A 406 5.55 5.06 16.75
C ALA A 406 5.26 5.68 15.36
N GLY A 407 4.84 4.87 14.39
CA GLY A 407 4.37 5.31 13.08
C GLY A 407 3.12 4.56 12.65
N ASN A 408 2.21 5.22 11.93
CA ASN A 408 0.96 4.63 11.41
C ASN A 408 0.55 5.26 10.07
N HIS A 409 -0.37 4.57 9.39
CA HIS A 409 -0.91 4.93 8.09
C HIS A 409 -2.38 4.47 7.97
N GLY A 410 -3.04 4.76 6.84
CA GLY A 410 -4.38 4.28 6.52
C GLY A 410 -5.41 5.38 6.23
N ALA A 411 -5.04 6.67 6.39
CA ALA A 411 -5.95 7.80 6.17
C ALA A 411 -5.52 8.68 4.99
N LEU A 412 -5.68 10.01 5.11
CA LEU A 412 -5.51 11.00 4.03
C LEU A 412 -4.43 12.05 4.32
N ASP A 413 -3.62 11.86 5.35
CA ASP A 413 -2.52 12.79 5.67
C ASP A 413 -1.49 12.78 4.52
N PRO A 414 -0.97 13.94 4.08
CA PRO A 414 0.07 14.00 3.05
C PRO A 414 1.25 13.06 3.31
N ARG A 415 1.61 12.85 4.58
CA ARG A 415 2.75 12.02 4.98
C ARG A 415 2.54 10.52 4.72
N GLU A 416 1.29 10.05 4.71
CA GLU A 416 0.93 8.67 4.39
C GLU A 416 0.45 8.50 2.95
N MET A 417 -0.13 9.54 2.34
CA MET A 417 -0.70 9.50 1.00
C MET A 417 0.31 9.76 -0.11
N LEU A 418 1.32 10.61 0.12
CA LEU A 418 2.29 10.97 -0.90
C LEU A 418 3.47 10.00 -0.88
N VAL A 419 3.71 9.34 -2.01
CA VAL A 419 4.78 8.37 -2.20
C VAL A 419 5.68 8.77 -3.36
N PRO A 420 6.99 8.42 -3.32
CA PRO A 420 7.87 8.68 -4.45
C PRO A 420 7.61 7.71 -5.59
N LEU A 421 7.83 8.16 -6.81
CA LEU A 421 8.04 7.31 -7.98
C LEU A 421 9.35 7.71 -8.63
N ILE A 422 10.33 6.80 -8.59
CA ILE A 422 11.59 6.92 -9.32
C ILE A 422 11.51 5.99 -10.52
N ALA A 423 11.71 6.52 -11.71
CA ALA A 423 11.78 5.73 -12.93
C ALA A 423 13.13 5.96 -13.61
N LEU A 424 13.79 4.88 -13.99
CA LEU A 424 15.05 4.96 -14.71
C LEU A 424 15.17 3.84 -15.75
N ARG A 425 15.88 4.14 -16.85
CA ARG A 425 16.26 3.17 -17.87
C ARG A 425 17.66 2.66 -17.60
N VAL A 426 17.84 1.36 -17.55
CA VAL A 426 19.12 0.71 -17.26
C VAL A 426 19.63 -0.05 -18.47
#